data_52628eadf8cdb5ab7291dfd2eb461f26
#
_entry.id   52628eadf8cdb5ab7291dfd2eb461f26
#
_cell.length_a   1.000
_cell.length_b   1.000
_cell.length_c   1.000
_cell.angle_alpha   90.00
_cell.angle_beta   90.00
_cell.angle_gamma   90.00
#
_symmetry.space_group_name_H-M   'P 1'
#
loop_
_entity.id
_entity.type
_entity.pdbx_description
1 polymer ?
#
loop_
_entity_poly.entity_id
_entity_poly.type
_entity_poly.pdbx_seq_one_letter_code
_entity_poly.pdbx_strand_id
1 'polypeptide(L)'
;GGGRFWFSGAGGGARPPRRSPAPPPPGGGGPPPAAPTVALFTGCVMDTLFPHVHDAARRTLEANGYRVVEVERQGCCGALHEHAGDHAGAASLAARNVAAFEGKADFIAVDSAGCGALLKEYAHLLDGPAAADFATRVRDVTELLASDGPRTAGPLAADVVYDAPCHLQHAQGVHAAPLAVLGAIHGIRLRELPGADRCCGSAGIYSLLEPALSRGVLDAKLESIRGADPIPDVVATGNPGCLMQIGAGLLAAGLPTRAAHPVELLDEAYRLQGLYDAAGPAHR
;
A
#
# COMPACT_ATOMS: atom_id res chain seq x y z
N GLY A 1 -24.64 10.37 26.46
CA GLY A 1 -24.54 10.79 25.08
C GLY A 1 -23.95 9.65 24.27
N GLY A 2 -24.75 9.00 23.41
CA GLY A 2 -24.33 7.82 22.65
C GLY A 2 -23.56 8.22 21.39
N GLY A 3 -22.30 7.82 21.30
CA GLY A 3 -21.53 7.85 20.08
C GLY A 3 -22.09 6.83 19.08
N ARG A 4 -22.59 7.32 17.98
CA ARG A 4 -23.02 6.46 16.87
C ARG A 4 -21.81 6.00 16.09
N PHE A 5 -21.44 4.74 16.22
CA PHE A 5 -20.55 4.07 15.31
C PHE A 5 -21.20 4.03 13.92
N TRP A 6 -20.54 4.60 12.93
CA TRP A 6 -20.94 4.57 11.53
C TRP A 6 -20.67 3.19 10.93
N PHE A 7 -21.64 2.30 11.03
CA PHE A 7 -21.86 1.24 10.06
C PHE A 7 -23.29 1.41 9.54
N SER A 8 -23.50 2.34 8.63
CA SER A 8 -24.71 2.37 7.83
C SER A 8 -24.47 1.49 6.60
N GLY A 9 -24.96 0.26 6.68
CA GLY A 9 -25.17 -0.58 5.51
C GLY A 9 -26.20 0.06 4.61
N ALA A 10 -25.78 0.77 3.59
CA ALA A 10 -26.60 1.07 2.44
C ALA A 10 -26.21 0.06 1.35
N GLY A 11 -27.14 -0.84 0.99
CA GLY A 11 -27.04 -1.68 -0.19
C GLY A 11 -26.97 -0.82 -1.45
N GLY A 12 -25.76 -0.46 -1.85
CA GLY A 12 -25.45 0.16 -3.12
C GLY A 12 -24.85 -0.89 -4.02
N GLY A 13 -25.51 -1.20 -5.15
CA GLY A 13 -25.02 -2.11 -6.15
C GLY A 13 -23.56 -1.77 -6.51
N ALA A 14 -22.71 -2.78 -6.51
CA ALA A 14 -21.32 -2.65 -6.87
C ALA A 14 -21.20 -1.96 -8.24
N ARG A 15 -20.67 -0.76 -8.25
CA ARG A 15 -20.26 -0.10 -9.48
C ARG A 15 -19.17 -0.97 -10.08
N PRO A 16 -19.29 -1.41 -11.35
CA PRO A 16 -18.23 -2.17 -11.98
C PRO A 16 -16.95 -1.35 -11.94
N PRO A 17 -15.78 -1.98 -11.73
CA PRO A 17 -14.50 -1.30 -11.76
C PRO A 17 -14.41 -0.54 -13.08
N ARG A 18 -14.11 0.76 -13.03
CA ARG A 18 -13.83 1.54 -14.24
C ARG A 18 -12.62 0.88 -14.87
N ARG A 19 -12.82 0.32 -16.06
CA ARG A 19 -11.72 -0.20 -16.88
C ARG A 19 -10.72 0.95 -17.06
N SER A 20 -9.48 0.68 -16.72
CA SER A 20 -8.36 1.51 -17.14
C SER A 20 -8.47 1.71 -18.65
N PRO A 21 -8.18 2.89 -19.21
CA PRO A 21 -8.16 3.06 -20.64
C PRO A 21 -7.25 2.01 -21.26
N ALA A 22 -7.78 1.26 -22.23
CA ALA A 22 -7.01 0.27 -22.97
C ALA A 22 -5.83 1.00 -23.65
N PRO A 23 -4.64 0.35 -23.77
CA PRO A 23 -3.54 0.92 -24.53
C PRO A 23 -4.01 1.17 -25.97
N PRO A 24 -3.57 2.26 -26.62
CA PRO A 24 -3.91 2.55 -28.01
C PRO A 24 -3.42 1.41 -28.90
N PRO A 25 -4.14 1.06 -29.97
CA PRO A 25 -3.75 0.00 -30.89
C PRO A 25 -2.40 0.33 -31.54
N PRO A 26 -1.53 -0.67 -31.80
CA PRO A 26 -0.26 -0.44 -32.47
C PRO A 26 -0.54 -0.06 -33.95
N GLY A 27 -0.26 1.19 -34.33
CA GLY A 27 -0.38 1.60 -35.70
C GLY A 27 -0.63 3.09 -35.89
N GLY A 28 0.41 3.90 -35.73
CA GLY A 28 0.42 5.32 -36.16
C GLY A 28 1.72 5.95 -35.67
N GLY A 29 2.64 6.29 -36.61
CA GLY A 29 4.01 6.75 -36.32
C GLY A 29 4.13 8.12 -35.66
N GLY A 30 3.53 8.28 -34.48
CA GLY A 30 3.82 9.38 -33.56
C GLY A 30 4.90 8.96 -32.55
N PRO A 31 5.60 9.91 -31.89
CA PRO A 31 6.51 9.57 -30.82
C PRO A 31 5.75 8.77 -29.75
N PRO A 32 6.40 7.76 -29.10
CA PRO A 32 5.74 7.00 -28.05
C PRO A 32 5.19 7.96 -27.00
N PRO A 33 3.98 7.68 -26.46
CA PRO A 33 3.42 8.51 -25.39
C PRO A 33 4.43 8.61 -24.26
N ALA A 34 4.59 9.81 -23.70
CA ALA A 34 5.50 9.99 -22.56
C ALA A 34 5.07 9.04 -21.42
N ALA A 35 6.06 8.41 -20.76
CA ALA A 35 5.80 7.52 -19.64
C ALA A 35 4.89 8.23 -18.60
N PRO A 36 3.86 7.53 -18.08
CA PRO A 36 2.97 8.13 -17.08
C PRO A 36 3.75 8.53 -15.84
N THR A 37 3.39 9.69 -15.29
CA THR A 37 4.05 10.25 -14.12
C THR A 37 3.38 9.81 -12.83
N VAL A 38 4.20 9.43 -11.86
CA VAL A 38 3.72 9.01 -10.54
C VAL A 38 4.44 9.80 -9.46
N ALA A 39 3.68 10.47 -8.60
CA ALA A 39 4.21 11.08 -7.39
C ALA A 39 4.04 10.12 -6.22
N LEU A 40 5.13 9.82 -5.50
CA LEU A 40 5.07 8.96 -4.33
C LEU A 40 4.64 9.77 -3.10
N PHE A 41 3.58 9.33 -2.43
CA PHE A 41 3.15 9.90 -1.16
C PHE A 41 3.94 9.23 -0.02
N THR A 42 4.83 9.99 0.64
CA THR A 42 5.72 9.45 1.68
C THR A 42 5.07 9.43 3.07
N GLY A 43 4.18 10.39 3.35
CA GLY A 43 3.46 10.46 4.62
C GLY A 43 4.34 10.81 5.82
N CYS A 44 4.13 10.14 6.97
CA CYS A 44 4.87 10.40 8.21
C CYS A 44 5.53 9.13 8.78
N VAL A 45 4.74 8.11 9.14
CA VAL A 45 5.25 6.85 9.73
C VAL A 45 6.12 6.09 8.73
N MET A 46 5.66 5.99 7.47
CA MET A 46 6.41 5.34 6.41
C MET A 46 7.75 6.03 6.16
N ASP A 47 7.73 7.35 6.00
CA ASP A 47 8.94 8.15 5.76
C ASP A 47 9.97 8.02 6.91
N THR A 48 9.50 7.93 8.15
CA THR A 48 10.37 7.85 9.33
C THR A 48 10.90 6.44 9.61
N LEU A 49 10.02 5.42 9.52
CA LEU A 49 10.34 4.07 9.99
C LEU A 49 10.60 3.08 8.84
N PHE A 50 10.09 3.36 7.65
CA PHE A 50 10.16 2.47 6.50
C PHE A 50 10.63 3.17 5.21
N PRO A 51 11.65 4.07 5.25
CA PRO A 51 12.10 4.77 4.05
C PRO A 51 12.57 3.81 2.94
N HIS A 52 13.08 2.64 3.33
CA HIS A 52 13.47 1.58 2.40
C HIS A 52 12.30 1.02 1.56
N VAL A 53 11.06 1.07 2.08
CA VAL A 53 9.86 0.69 1.32
C VAL A 53 9.57 1.73 0.24
N HIS A 54 9.72 3.03 0.52
CA HIS A 54 9.62 4.09 -0.48
C HIS A 54 10.66 3.93 -1.59
N ASP A 55 11.90 3.59 -1.22
CA ASP A 55 12.96 3.32 -2.19
C ASP A 55 12.64 2.11 -3.06
N ALA A 56 12.09 1.05 -2.47
CA ALA A 56 11.63 -0.13 -3.21
C ALA A 56 10.46 0.21 -4.13
N ALA A 57 9.47 0.98 -3.64
CA ALA A 57 8.34 1.45 -4.44
C ALA A 57 8.79 2.28 -5.64
N ARG A 58 9.71 3.22 -5.44
CA ARG A 58 10.30 4.03 -6.52
C ARG A 58 10.94 3.14 -7.58
N ARG A 59 11.90 2.28 -7.18
CA ARG A 59 12.62 1.44 -8.13
C ARG A 59 11.70 0.48 -8.88
N THR A 60 10.73 -0.12 -8.20
CA THR A 60 9.79 -1.04 -8.84
C THR A 60 8.86 -0.33 -9.81
N LEU A 61 8.36 0.86 -9.48
CA LEU A 61 7.56 1.69 -10.39
C LEU A 61 8.36 2.09 -11.64
N GLU A 62 9.59 2.58 -11.46
CA GLU A 62 10.48 2.95 -12.57
C GLU A 62 10.80 1.76 -13.47
N ALA A 63 11.08 0.59 -12.89
CA ALA A 63 11.30 -0.65 -13.63
C ALA A 63 10.07 -1.09 -14.43
N ASN A 64 8.87 -0.72 -13.99
CA ASN A 64 7.61 -0.99 -14.68
C ASN A 64 7.14 0.15 -15.61
N GLY A 65 8.03 1.10 -15.94
CA GLY A 65 7.80 2.09 -16.97
C GLY A 65 7.14 3.39 -16.50
N TYR A 66 7.01 3.62 -15.21
CA TYR A 66 6.57 4.88 -14.67
C TYR A 66 7.74 5.86 -14.50
N ARG A 67 7.47 7.14 -14.66
CA ARG A 67 8.39 8.21 -14.29
C ARG A 67 8.03 8.74 -12.91
N VAL A 68 8.81 8.36 -11.90
CA VAL A 68 8.56 8.80 -10.52
C VAL A 68 9.05 10.23 -10.32
N VAL A 69 8.20 11.07 -9.72
CA VAL A 69 8.49 12.48 -9.40
C VAL A 69 8.39 12.72 -7.90
N GLU A 70 9.26 13.58 -7.41
CA GLU A 70 9.25 14.01 -6.02
C GLU A 70 8.30 15.19 -5.81
N VAL A 71 7.60 15.20 -4.68
CA VAL A 71 6.70 16.28 -4.29
C VAL A 71 7.16 16.83 -2.95
N GLU A 72 7.63 18.05 -2.96
CA GLU A 72 7.99 18.78 -1.75
C GLU A 72 6.73 19.22 -0.98
N ARG A 73 6.90 19.49 0.32
CA ARG A 73 5.86 20.02 1.24
C ARG A 73 4.67 19.10 1.48
N GLN A 74 4.72 17.85 1.01
CA GLN A 74 3.78 16.85 1.47
C GLN A 74 3.98 16.55 2.96
N GLY A 75 3.01 15.91 3.59
CA GLY A 75 3.12 15.60 5.02
C GLY A 75 2.21 14.44 5.43
N CYS A 76 1.88 14.39 6.71
CA CYS A 76 0.97 13.34 7.21
C CYS A 76 -0.36 13.34 6.43
N CYS A 77 -0.90 12.15 6.15
CA CYS A 77 -2.20 12.00 5.50
C CYS A 77 -3.38 12.48 6.37
N GLY A 78 -3.21 12.53 7.70
CA GLY A 78 -4.28 12.88 8.64
C GLY A 78 -5.09 11.70 9.18
N ALA A 79 -4.82 10.46 8.75
CA ALA A 79 -5.63 9.30 9.14
C ALA A 79 -5.71 9.08 10.66
N LEU A 80 -4.63 9.32 11.40
CA LEU A 80 -4.64 9.18 12.85
C LEU A 80 -5.44 10.31 13.53
N HIS A 81 -5.47 11.53 12.96
CA HIS A 81 -6.33 12.62 13.42
C HIS A 81 -7.80 12.26 13.22
N GLU A 82 -8.15 11.75 12.03
CA GLU A 82 -9.51 11.31 11.71
C GLU A 82 -9.98 10.20 12.64
N HIS A 83 -9.13 9.19 12.90
CA HIS A 83 -9.42 8.10 13.84
C HIS A 83 -9.58 8.58 15.29
N ALA A 84 -8.91 9.68 15.66
CA ALA A 84 -9.04 10.30 16.98
C ALA A 84 -10.23 11.27 17.10
N GLY A 85 -10.97 11.51 16.01
CA GLY A 85 -12.08 12.47 15.95
C GLY A 85 -11.63 13.92 15.77
N ASP A 86 -10.36 14.17 15.47
CA ASP A 86 -9.84 15.50 15.13
C ASP A 86 -9.99 15.76 13.62
N HIS A 87 -11.24 15.95 13.21
CA HIS A 87 -11.59 16.22 11.81
C HIS A 87 -10.97 17.52 11.28
N ALA A 88 -10.85 18.55 12.15
CA ALA A 88 -10.25 19.83 11.75
C ALA A 88 -8.73 19.68 11.47
N GLY A 89 -8.03 18.93 12.30
CA GLY A 89 -6.63 18.58 12.07
C GLY A 89 -6.43 17.76 10.81
N ALA A 90 -7.27 16.75 10.58
CA ALA A 90 -7.26 15.93 9.37
C ALA A 90 -7.50 16.79 8.12
N ALA A 91 -8.51 17.67 8.12
CA ALA A 91 -8.82 18.57 7.01
C ALA A 91 -7.66 19.55 6.70
N SER A 92 -7.01 20.10 7.73
CA SER A 92 -5.84 20.97 7.55
C SER A 92 -4.68 20.26 6.86
N LEU A 93 -4.39 19.01 7.26
CA LEU A 93 -3.36 18.18 6.63
C LEU A 93 -3.73 17.82 5.19
N ALA A 94 -4.99 17.47 4.95
CA ALA A 94 -5.51 17.17 3.63
C ALA A 94 -5.36 18.35 2.67
N ALA A 95 -5.74 19.56 3.09
CA ALA A 95 -5.61 20.77 2.28
C ALA A 95 -4.16 21.05 1.88
N ARG A 96 -3.21 20.86 2.78
CA ARG A 96 -1.77 20.99 2.48
C ARG A 96 -1.30 19.97 1.44
N ASN A 97 -1.71 18.71 1.58
CA ASN A 97 -1.35 17.66 0.64
C ASN A 97 -1.98 17.91 -0.73
N VAL A 98 -3.26 18.27 -0.80
CA VAL A 98 -3.92 18.61 -2.08
C VAL A 98 -3.15 19.71 -2.81
N ALA A 99 -2.78 20.79 -2.11
CA ALA A 99 -2.00 21.89 -2.69
C ALA A 99 -0.59 21.46 -3.13
N ALA A 100 0.06 20.56 -2.37
CA ALA A 100 1.41 20.08 -2.71
C ALA A 100 1.42 19.24 -3.99
N PHE A 101 0.39 18.43 -4.22
CA PHE A 101 0.30 17.49 -5.35
C PHE A 101 -0.44 18.06 -6.58
N GLU A 102 -0.94 19.29 -6.53
CA GLU A 102 -1.66 19.91 -7.64
C GLU A 102 -0.78 19.96 -8.91
N GLY A 103 -1.26 19.35 -10.00
CA GLY A 103 -0.58 19.33 -11.30
C GLY A 103 0.78 18.64 -11.34
N LYS A 104 1.17 17.87 -10.31
CA LYS A 104 2.52 17.27 -10.22
C LYS A 104 2.68 15.95 -10.97
N ALA A 105 1.64 15.13 -11.05
CA ALA A 105 1.70 13.79 -11.64
C ALA A 105 0.32 13.30 -12.08
N ASP A 106 0.31 12.29 -12.94
CA ASP A 106 -0.91 11.61 -13.40
C ASP A 106 -1.52 10.76 -12.28
N PHE A 107 -0.65 10.13 -11.45
CA PHE A 107 -1.04 9.29 -10.32
C PHE A 107 -0.31 9.69 -9.05
N ILE A 108 -0.93 9.37 -7.92
CA ILE A 108 -0.34 9.50 -6.58
C ILE A 108 -0.24 8.08 -6.01
N ALA A 109 0.98 7.53 -5.99
CA ALA A 109 1.24 6.20 -5.44
C ALA A 109 1.36 6.26 -3.92
N VAL A 110 0.73 5.31 -3.24
CA VAL A 110 0.77 5.18 -1.78
C VAL A 110 1.15 3.75 -1.41
N ASP A 111 2.17 3.58 -0.58
CA ASP A 111 2.62 2.30 -0.05
C ASP A 111 2.17 2.05 1.41
N SER A 112 1.10 2.72 1.81
CA SER A 112 0.49 2.63 3.13
C SER A 112 -1.02 2.55 3.00
N ALA A 113 -1.58 1.37 3.24
CA ALA A 113 -3.02 1.13 3.11
C ALA A 113 -3.89 2.10 3.94
N GLY A 114 -3.47 2.41 5.17
CA GLY A 114 -4.19 3.34 6.04
C GLY A 114 -4.17 4.77 5.51
N CYS A 115 -3.02 5.22 4.99
CA CYS A 115 -2.92 6.51 4.33
C CYS A 115 -3.76 6.53 3.05
N GLY A 116 -3.63 5.52 2.19
CA GLY A 116 -4.36 5.43 0.92
C GLY A 116 -5.87 5.47 1.11
N ALA A 117 -6.37 4.83 2.14
CA ALA A 117 -7.81 4.86 2.48
C ALA A 117 -8.29 6.30 2.71
N LEU A 118 -7.60 7.08 3.55
CA LEU A 118 -8.02 8.46 3.80
C LEU A 118 -7.76 9.38 2.61
N LEU A 119 -6.63 9.23 1.90
CA LEU A 119 -6.32 10.06 0.73
C LEU A 119 -7.38 9.93 -0.37
N LYS A 120 -7.95 8.74 -0.57
CA LYS A 120 -9.07 8.50 -1.49
C LYS A 120 -10.37 9.17 -1.02
N GLU A 121 -10.49 9.50 0.26
CA GLU A 121 -11.65 10.13 0.89
C GLU A 121 -11.49 11.66 1.08
N TYR A 122 -10.42 12.27 0.61
CA TYR A 122 -10.18 13.71 0.79
C TYR A 122 -11.29 14.60 0.24
N ALA A 123 -12.03 14.13 -0.78
CA ALA A 123 -13.22 14.81 -1.27
C ALA A 123 -14.38 14.87 -0.27
N HIS A 124 -14.36 14.05 0.79
CA HIS A 124 -15.32 14.11 1.89
C HIS A 124 -14.84 14.97 3.06
N LEU A 125 -13.52 15.22 3.16
CA LEU A 125 -12.93 16.10 4.18
C LEU A 125 -12.88 17.57 3.72
N LEU A 126 -12.78 17.79 2.42
CA LEU A 126 -12.60 19.11 1.84
C LEU A 126 -13.61 19.35 0.72
N ASP A 127 -14.22 20.53 0.75
CA ASP A 127 -15.05 20.97 -0.35
C ASP A 127 -14.21 21.38 -1.58
N GLY A 128 -14.74 21.11 -2.77
CA GLY A 128 -14.19 21.64 -4.00
C GLY A 128 -13.52 20.63 -4.93
N PRO A 129 -13.28 21.04 -6.19
CA PRO A 129 -12.83 20.15 -7.26
C PRO A 129 -11.38 19.66 -7.10
N ALA A 130 -10.52 20.42 -6.42
CA ALA A 130 -9.12 20.05 -6.24
C ALA A 130 -8.95 18.79 -5.37
N ALA A 131 -9.74 18.67 -4.29
CA ALA A 131 -9.73 17.48 -3.44
C ALA A 131 -10.30 16.27 -4.18
N ALA A 132 -11.35 16.47 -4.99
CA ALA A 132 -11.93 15.40 -5.81
C ALA A 132 -10.94 14.93 -6.88
N ASP A 133 -10.26 15.84 -7.58
CA ASP A 133 -9.19 15.49 -8.53
C ASP A 133 -8.06 14.72 -7.85
N PHE A 134 -7.56 15.22 -6.71
CA PHE A 134 -6.53 14.54 -5.92
C PHE A 134 -6.94 13.10 -5.60
N ALA A 135 -8.11 12.89 -5.01
CA ALA A 135 -8.61 11.57 -4.61
C ALA A 135 -8.72 10.60 -5.79
N THR A 136 -9.11 11.09 -6.99
CA THR A 136 -9.23 10.24 -8.19
C THR A 136 -7.89 9.75 -8.71
N ARG A 137 -6.79 10.41 -8.39
CA ARG A 137 -5.42 10.03 -8.82
C ARG A 137 -4.72 9.10 -7.83
N VAL A 138 -5.22 8.95 -6.60
CA VAL A 138 -4.62 8.10 -5.57
C VAL A 138 -4.74 6.63 -5.94
N ARG A 139 -3.62 5.91 -5.87
CA ARG A 139 -3.53 4.45 -6.07
C ARG A 139 -2.62 3.84 -5.02
N ASP A 140 -2.99 2.67 -4.51
CA ASP A 140 -2.01 1.84 -3.85
C ASP A 140 -0.89 1.48 -4.83
N VAL A 141 0.34 1.42 -4.37
CA VAL A 141 1.49 1.12 -5.24
C VAL A 141 1.31 -0.20 -6.00
N THR A 142 0.65 -1.17 -5.37
CA THR A 142 0.36 -2.47 -6.00
C THR A 142 -0.69 -2.36 -7.11
N GLU A 143 -1.65 -1.41 -7.02
CA GLU A 143 -2.61 -1.15 -8.11
C GLU A 143 -1.88 -0.67 -9.38
N LEU A 144 -0.89 0.22 -9.23
CA LEU A 144 -0.09 0.70 -10.35
C LEU A 144 0.76 -0.41 -10.96
N LEU A 145 1.47 -1.17 -10.11
CA LEU A 145 2.31 -2.27 -10.56
C LEU A 145 1.51 -3.39 -11.24
N ALA A 146 0.27 -3.62 -10.83
CA ALA A 146 -0.58 -4.66 -11.39
C ALA A 146 -1.41 -4.21 -12.61
N SER A 147 -1.45 -2.92 -12.96
CA SER A 147 -2.33 -2.38 -14.01
C SER A 147 -2.12 -3.03 -15.38
N ASP A 148 -0.86 -3.19 -15.78
CA ASP A 148 -0.45 -3.85 -17.03
C ASP A 148 0.21 -5.22 -16.78
N GLY A 149 0.14 -5.69 -15.52
CA GLY A 149 0.89 -6.83 -15.01
C GLY A 149 2.32 -6.44 -14.66
N PRO A 150 2.79 -6.73 -13.44
CA PRO A 150 4.16 -6.41 -13.06
C PRO A 150 5.15 -7.20 -13.91
N ARG A 151 6.32 -6.62 -14.19
CA ARG A 151 7.41 -7.37 -14.84
C ARG A 151 7.73 -8.59 -14.00
N THR A 152 7.93 -9.70 -14.68
CA THR A 152 8.36 -10.96 -14.05
C THR A 152 9.68 -10.76 -13.34
N ALA A 153 9.78 -11.21 -12.11
CA ALA A 153 10.95 -11.06 -11.25
C ALA A 153 11.42 -12.41 -10.67
N GLY A 154 12.67 -12.49 -10.30
CA GLY A 154 13.20 -13.67 -9.61
C GLY A 154 14.60 -14.06 -10.03
N PRO A 155 15.13 -15.20 -9.49
CA PRO A 155 14.44 -16.06 -8.51
C PRO A 155 14.57 -15.53 -7.07
N LEU A 156 13.48 -15.53 -6.32
CA LEU A 156 13.46 -15.33 -4.88
C LEU A 156 12.77 -16.54 -4.23
N ALA A 157 13.56 -17.46 -3.69
CA ALA A 157 13.01 -18.65 -3.05
C ALA A 157 12.53 -18.32 -1.63
N ALA A 158 11.21 -18.26 -1.45
CA ALA A 158 10.61 -17.99 -0.15
C ALA A 158 9.19 -18.57 -0.05
N ASP A 159 8.81 -19.01 1.14
CA ASP A 159 7.45 -19.35 1.50
C ASP A 159 6.77 -18.09 2.04
N VAL A 160 5.80 -17.56 1.29
CA VAL A 160 5.18 -16.27 1.59
C VAL A 160 3.69 -16.45 1.82
N VAL A 161 3.19 -15.88 2.90
CA VAL A 161 1.76 -15.70 3.13
C VAL A 161 1.42 -14.22 3.01
N TYR A 162 0.28 -13.92 2.41
CA TYR A 162 -0.19 -12.53 2.32
C TYR A 162 -1.22 -12.25 3.42
N ASP A 163 -0.96 -11.22 4.22
CA ASP A 163 -1.87 -10.67 5.22
C ASP A 163 -2.48 -9.38 4.66
N ALA A 164 -3.76 -9.45 4.28
CA ALA A 164 -4.45 -8.33 3.64
C ALA A 164 -4.73 -7.20 4.65
N PRO A 165 -4.13 -6.01 4.51
CA PRO A 165 -4.46 -4.91 5.39
C PRO A 165 -5.95 -4.55 5.27
N CYS A 166 -6.66 -4.46 6.40
CA CYS A 166 -8.10 -4.16 6.39
C CYS A 166 -8.43 -2.86 5.65
N HIS A 167 -7.58 -1.83 5.76
CA HIS A 167 -7.74 -0.58 5.02
C HIS A 167 -7.55 -0.72 3.51
N LEU A 168 -6.72 -1.66 3.05
CA LEU A 168 -6.57 -1.93 1.63
C LEU A 168 -7.76 -2.74 1.12
N GLN A 169 -8.07 -3.82 1.82
CA GLN A 169 -9.09 -4.76 1.42
C GLN A 169 -10.51 -4.19 1.51
N HIS A 170 -10.86 -3.63 2.66
CA HIS A 170 -12.24 -3.23 2.95
C HIS A 170 -12.52 -1.76 2.64
N ALA A 171 -11.60 -0.85 2.98
CA ALA A 171 -11.82 0.57 2.72
C ALA A 171 -11.53 0.96 1.26
N GLN A 172 -10.51 0.37 0.65
CA GLN A 172 -10.13 0.70 -0.73
C GLN A 172 -10.65 -0.32 -1.77
N GLY A 173 -11.12 -1.50 -1.36
CA GLY A 173 -11.58 -2.56 -2.26
C GLY A 173 -10.46 -3.19 -3.10
N VAL A 174 -9.21 -3.11 -2.66
CA VAL A 174 -8.04 -3.62 -3.39
C VAL A 174 -7.63 -4.98 -2.83
N HIS A 175 -7.82 -6.02 -3.62
CA HIS A 175 -7.52 -7.42 -3.25
C HIS A 175 -6.53 -8.10 -4.19
N ALA A 176 -6.80 -7.99 -5.50
CA ALA A 176 -6.06 -8.74 -6.52
C ALA A 176 -4.66 -8.18 -6.78
N ALA A 177 -4.48 -6.87 -6.65
CA ALA A 177 -3.24 -6.20 -7.01
C ALA A 177 -2.03 -6.65 -6.18
N PRO A 178 -2.07 -6.72 -4.83
CA PRO A 178 -0.94 -7.24 -4.07
C PRO A 178 -0.60 -8.70 -4.41
N LEU A 179 -1.61 -9.53 -4.64
CA LEU A 179 -1.42 -10.93 -5.03
C LEU A 179 -0.80 -11.06 -6.42
N ALA A 180 -1.18 -10.19 -7.36
CA ALA A 180 -0.57 -10.13 -8.70
C ALA A 180 0.90 -9.73 -8.62
N VAL A 181 1.24 -8.75 -7.77
CA VAL A 181 2.63 -8.32 -7.53
C VAL A 181 3.46 -9.46 -6.97
N LEU A 182 2.98 -10.13 -5.94
CA LEU A 182 3.68 -11.28 -5.34
C LEU A 182 3.77 -12.45 -6.32
N GLY A 183 2.70 -12.75 -7.07
CA GLY A 183 2.65 -13.83 -8.06
C GLY A 183 3.59 -13.64 -9.25
N ALA A 184 4.06 -12.42 -9.51
CA ALA A 184 5.04 -12.14 -10.56
C ALA A 184 6.48 -12.53 -10.17
N ILE A 185 6.72 -12.88 -8.91
CA ILE A 185 8.05 -13.23 -8.38
C ILE A 185 8.28 -14.74 -8.52
N HIS A 186 9.21 -15.14 -9.37
CA HIS A 186 9.58 -16.54 -9.51
C HIS A 186 10.26 -17.08 -8.25
N GLY A 187 9.86 -18.30 -7.85
CA GLY A 187 10.44 -18.99 -6.69
C GLY A 187 9.71 -18.71 -5.38
N ILE A 188 8.84 -17.71 -5.34
CA ILE A 188 7.93 -17.53 -4.20
C ILE A 188 6.87 -18.64 -4.23
N ARG A 189 6.66 -19.30 -3.09
CA ARG A 189 5.50 -20.11 -2.81
C ARG A 189 4.48 -19.26 -2.06
N LEU A 190 3.58 -18.60 -2.81
CA LEU A 190 2.52 -17.80 -2.24
C LEU A 190 1.39 -18.71 -1.74
N ARG A 191 1.07 -18.58 -0.45
CA ARG A 191 0.02 -19.35 0.19
C ARG A 191 -0.99 -18.43 0.87
N GLU A 192 -2.19 -18.94 1.01
CA GLU A 192 -3.24 -18.31 1.79
C GLU A 192 -2.99 -18.57 3.29
N LEU A 193 -3.10 -17.52 4.11
CA LEU A 193 -3.05 -17.63 5.56
C LEU A 193 -4.49 -17.68 6.09
N PRO A 194 -4.89 -18.68 6.89
CA PRO A 194 -6.20 -18.69 7.53
C PRO A 194 -6.42 -17.42 8.36
N GLY A 195 -7.48 -16.66 8.06
CA GLY A 195 -7.75 -15.36 8.69
C GLY A 195 -6.85 -14.23 8.22
N ALA A 196 -6.28 -14.30 7.01
CA ALA A 196 -5.53 -13.21 6.39
C ALA A 196 -6.34 -11.92 6.27
N ASP A 197 -7.66 -12.03 6.15
CA ASP A 197 -8.62 -10.93 6.07
C ASP A 197 -8.95 -10.27 7.42
N ARG A 198 -8.51 -10.88 8.53
CA ARG A 198 -8.74 -10.34 9.88
C ARG A 198 -7.74 -9.26 10.20
N CYS A 199 -8.16 -8.29 11.04
CA CYS A 199 -7.28 -7.24 11.53
C CYS A 199 -6.03 -7.82 12.22
N CYS A 200 -4.90 -7.11 12.08
CA CYS A 200 -3.65 -7.43 12.79
C CYS A 200 -3.63 -6.92 14.24
N GLY A 201 -4.65 -6.14 14.66
CA GLY A 201 -4.73 -5.52 15.98
C GLY A 201 -4.15 -4.10 16.08
N SER A 202 -3.42 -3.62 15.08
CA SER A 202 -2.81 -2.27 15.12
C SER A 202 -3.86 -1.14 15.17
N ALA A 203 -4.81 -1.14 14.22
CA ALA A 203 -5.95 -0.22 14.14
C ALA A 203 -5.63 1.26 14.48
N GLY A 204 -4.62 1.82 13.83
CA GLY A 204 -4.18 3.20 14.04
C GLY A 204 -3.65 3.42 15.46
N ILE A 205 -4.30 4.32 16.23
CA ILE A 205 -3.92 4.61 17.62
C ILE A 205 -4.51 3.61 18.62
N TYR A 206 -5.39 2.69 18.18
CA TYR A 206 -6.12 1.77 19.07
C TYR A 206 -5.17 0.85 19.84
N SER A 207 -4.08 0.39 19.23
CA SER A 207 -3.06 -0.41 19.90
C SER A 207 -2.39 0.29 21.09
N LEU A 208 -2.40 1.63 21.11
CA LEU A 208 -1.88 2.43 22.21
C LEU A 208 -2.95 2.69 23.29
N LEU A 209 -4.21 2.83 22.89
CA LEU A 209 -5.32 3.13 23.80
C LEU A 209 -5.87 1.87 24.47
N GLU A 210 -5.94 0.77 23.72
CA GLU A 210 -6.52 -0.51 24.16
C GLU A 210 -5.54 -1.68 23.93
N PRO A 211 -4.35 -1.64 24.56
CA PRO A 211 -3.27 -2.59 24.26
C PRO A 211 -3.65 -4.04 24.54
N ALA A 212 -4.50 -4.31 25.53
CA ALA A 212 -4.93 -5.67 25.86
C ALA A 212 -5.79 -6.29 24.75
N LEU A 213 -6.74 -5.52 24.20
CA LEU A 213 -7.60 -5.97 23.11
C LEU A 213 -6.80 -6.11 21.80
N SER A 214 -5.96 -5.11 21.51
CA SER A 214 -5.02 -5.15 20.37
C SER A 214 -4.14 -6.40 20.41
N ARG A 215 -3.62 -6.75 21.58
CA ARG A 215 -2.82 -7.95 21.78
C ARG A 215 -3.61 -9.24 21.53
N GLY A 216 -4.84 -9.35 22.03
CA GLY A 216 -5.68 -10.53 21.80
C GLY A 216 -5.97 -10.76 20.30
N VAL A 217 -6.15 -9.67 19.54
CA VAL A 217 -6.32 -9.75 18.07
C VAL A 217 -5.03 -10.21 17.40
N LEU A 218 -3.88 -9.68 17.81
CA LEU A 218 -2.56 -10.09 17.31
C LEU A 218 -2.26 -11.57 17.62
N ASP A 219 -2.55 -12.02 18.83
CA ASP A 219 -2.27 -13.38 19.27
C ASP A 219 -2.98 -14.41 18.36
N ALA A 220 -4.24 -14.16 18.00
CA ALA A 220 -4.97 -15.00 17.03
C ALA A 220 -4.28 -15.05 15.65
N LYS A 221 -3.72 -13.92 15.19
CA LYS A 221 -2.95 -13.85 13.94
C LYS A 221 -1.66 -14.66 14.05
N LEU A 222 -0.93 -14.53 15.17
CA LEU A 222 0.31 -15.27 15.42
C LEU A 222 0.07 -16.78 15.55
N GLU A 223 -1.05 -17.20 16.13
CA GLU A 223 -1.46 -18.61 16.17
C GLU A 223 -1.68 -19.17 14.76
N SER A 224 -2.33 -18.39 13.88
CA SER A 224 -2.52 -18.80 12.49
C SER A 224 -1.18 -18.97 11.75
N ILE A 225 -0.23 -18.06 11.97
CA ILE A 225 1.11 -18.14 11.35
C ILE A 225 1.88 -19.34 11.91
N ARG A 226 1.84 -19.57 13.24
CA ARG A 226 2.50 -20.69 13.90
C ARG A 226 1.93 -22.05 13.47
N GLY A 227 0.62 -22.10 13.23
CA GLY A 227 -0.08 -23.31 12.81
C GLY A 227 0.05 -23.62 11.31
N ALA A 228 0.68 -22.74 10.54
CA ALA A 228 0.93 -23.00 9.11
C ALA A 228 2.02 -24.06 8.93
N ASP A 229 1.84 -24.97 7.99
CA ASP A 229 2.81 -26.03 7.66
C ASP A 229 3.22 -25.95 6.18
N PRO A 230 4.49 -25.66 5.90
CA PRO A 230 5.52 -25.18 6.84
C PRO A 230 5.22 -23.76 7.38
N ILE A 231 5.91 -23.38 8.47
CA ILE A 231 5.89 -21.99 8.94
C ILE A 231 6.43 -21.09 7.81
N PRO A 232 5.76 -19.99 7.44
CA PRO A 232 6.20 -19.16 6.33
C PRO A 232 7.50 -18.40 6.66
N ASP A 233 8.31 -18.16 5.63
CA ASP A 233 9.49 -17.29 5.76
C ASP A 233 9.09 -15.82 5.90
N VAL A 234 8.01 -15.44 5.22
CA VAL A 234 7.55 -14.05 5.16
C VAL A 234 6.04 -13.94 5.29
N VAL A 235 5.59 -12.98 6.12
CA VAL A 235 4.23 -12.41 6.07
C VAL A 235 4.31 -11.11 5.30
N ALA A 236 3.73 -11.07 4.09
CA ALA A 236 3.67 -9.86 3.27
C ALA A 236 2.43 -9.05 3.63
N THR A 237 2.59 -7.75 3.93
CA THR A 237 1.49 -6.84 4.26
C THR A 237 1.82 -5.39 3.91
N GLY A 238 0.90 -4.64 3.30
CA GLY A 238 1.11 -3.30 2.72
C GLY A 238 0.64 -2.16 3.64
N ASN A 239 0.91 -2.23 4.96
CA ASN A 239 0.53 -1.15 5.88
C ASN A 239 1.52 -1.05 7.05
N PRO A 240 2.04 0.16 7.38
CA PRO A 240 3.04 0.31 8.44
C PRO A 240 2.56 -0.19 9.80
N GLY A 241 1.31 0.05 10.16
CA GLY A 241 0.74 -0.46 11.40
C GLY A 241 0.74 -1.99 11.46
N CYS A 242 0.42 -2.67 10.36
CA CYS A 242 0.48 -4.13 10.27
C CYS A 242 1.92 -4.64 10.29
N LEU A 243 2.83 -3.98 9.54
CA LEU A 243 4.26 -4.33 9.54
C LEU A 243 4.86 -4.30 10.96
N MET A 244 4.59 -3.21 11.71
CA MET A 244 5.06 -3.06 13.09
C MET A 244 4.41 -4.09 14.03
N GLN A 245 3.10 -4.21 13.97
CA GLN A 245 2.33 -5.06 14.91
C GLN A 245 2.66 -6.54 14.72
N ILE A 246 2.62 -7.02 13.49
CA ILE A 246 2.94 -8.42 13.16
C ILE A 246 4.43 -8.66 13.38
N GLY A 247 5.30 -7.79 12.89
CA GLY A 247 6.76 -7.94 13.04
C GLY A 247 7.20 -8.02 14.50
N ALA A 248 6.71 -7.12 15.36
CA ALA A 248 6.98 -7.15 16.80
C ALA A 248 6.42 -8.42 17.46
N GLY A 249 5.21 -8.85 17.04
CA GLY A 249 4.59 -10.06 17.53
C GLY A 249 5.38 -11.33 17.17
N LEU A 250 5.84 -11.44 15.93
CA LEU A 250 6.67 -12.55 15.44
C LEU A 250 7.98 -12.64 16.24
N LEU A 251 8.65 -11.51 16.43
CA LEU A 251 9.88 -11.43 17.22
C LEU A 251 9.64 -11.85 18.67
N ALA A 252 8.60 -11.33 19.32
CA ALA A 252 8.26 -11.66 20.70
C ALA A 252 7.85 -13.13 20.86
N ALA A 253 7.27 -13.75 19.83
CA ALA A 253 6.88 -15.16 19.80
C ALA A 253 8.04 -16.11 19.43
N GLY A 254 9.23 -15.60 19.12
CA GLY A 254 10.39 -16.39 18.68
C GLY A 254 10.17 -17.12 17.34
N LEU A 255 9.29 -16.60 16.48
CA LEU A 255 9.04 -17.18 15.16
C LEU A 255 10.10 -16.71 14.15
N PRO A 256 10.60 -17.60 13.27
CA PRO A 256 11.63 -17.26 12.29
C PRO A 256 11.11 -16.41 11.13
N THR A 257 9.81 -16.19 11.08
CA THR A 257 9.10 -15.43 10.04
C THR A 257 9.39 -13.93 10.14
N ARG A 258 9.60 -13.26 9.01
CA ARG A 258 9.68 -11.79 8.96
C ARG A 258 8.40 -11.18 8.38
N ALA A 259 8.07 -9.95 8.77
CA ALA A 259 7.08 -9.12 8.07
C ALA A 259 7.78 -8.30 6.99
N ALA A 260 7.17 -8.16 5.80
CA ALA A 260 7.69 -7.34 4.70
C ALA A 260 6.55 -6.73 3.88
N HIS A 261 6.83 -5.59 3.24
CA HIS A 261 5.91 -5.01 2.27
C HIS A 261 5.99 -5.76 0.93
N PRO A 262 4.88 -5.98 0.18
CA PRO A 262 4.92 -6.65 -1.12
C PRO A 262 5.94 -6.07 -2.10
N VAL A 263 6.11 -4.73 -2.14
CA VAL A 263 7.09 -4.08 -3.03
C VAL A 263 8.54 -4.36 -2.65
N GLU A 264 8.83 -4.65 -1.37
CA GLU A 264 10.20 -5.03 -0.94
C GLU A 264 10.60 -6.37 -1.55
N LEU A 265 9.66 -7.33 -1.58
CA LEU A 265 9.89 -8.65 -2.17
C LEU A 265 10.08 -8.55 -3.68
N LEU A 266 9.29 -7.72 -4.35
CA LEU A 266 9.45 -7.46 -5.78
C LEU A 266 10.77 -6.77 -6.09
N ASP A 267 11.15 -5.77 -5.30
CA ASP A 267 12.43 -5.05 -5.44
C ASP A 267 13.63 -5.98 -5.19
N GLU A 268 13.55 -6.83 -4.16
CA GLU A 268 14.57 -7.84 -3.87
C GLU A 268 14.74 -8.80 -5.07
N ALA A 269 13.64 -9.28 -5.63
CA ALA A 269 13.65 -10.16 -6.78
C ALA A 269 14.20 -9.48 -8.04
N TYR A 270 13.87 -8.21 -8.28
CA TYR A 270 14.44 -7.42 -9.39
C TYR A 270 15.95 -7.21 -9.21
N ARG A 271 16.43 -6.98 -7.98
CA ARG A 271 17.88 -6.90 -7.71
C ARG A 271 18.60 -8.22 -7.96
N LEU A 272 18.05 -9.33 -7.48
CA LEU A 272 18.62 -10.66 -7.71
C LEU A 272 18.70 -11.02 -9.21
N GLN A 273 17.77 -10.53 -10.01
CA GLN A 273 17.75 -10.69 -11.46
C GLN A 273 18.74 -9.76 -12.18
N GLY A 274 19.36 -8.80 -11.50
CA GLY A 274 20.24 -7.79 -12.11
C GLY A 274 19.49 -6.75 -12.95
N LEU A 275 18.18 -6.57 -12.71
CA LEU A 275 17.35 -5.67 -13.52
C LEU A 275 17.82 -4.21 -13.44
N TYR A 276 18.34 -3.79 -12.31
CA TYR A 276 18.83 -2.43 -12.07
C TYR A 276 20.25 -2.19 -12.59
N ASP A 277 21.05 -3.26 -12.81
CA ASP A 277 22.44 -3.16 -13.28
C ASP A 277 22.50 -2.77 -14.76
N ALA A 278 21.44 -3.08 -15.53
CA ALA A 278 21.33 -2.76 -16.95
C ALA A 278 21.01 -1.28 -17.24
N ALA A 279 20.51 -0.53 -16.25
CA ALA A 279 20.39 0.91 -16.31
C ALA A 279 21.68 1.51 -15.76
N GLY A 280 22.62 1.91 -16.63
CA GLY A 280 23.87 2.56 -16.24
C GLY A 280 23.62 3.72 -15.25
N PRO A 281 24.64 4.24 -14.55
CA PRO A 281 24.47 5.14 -13.42
C PRO A 281 23.66 6.38 -13.84
N ALA A 282 22.39 6.36 -13.54
CA ALA A 282 21.56 7.56 -13.59
C ALA A 282 22.05 8.48 -12.47
N HIS A 283 22.57 9.61 -12.87
CA HIS A 283 23.09 10.74 -12.12
C HIS A 283 22.75 10.77 -10.62
N ARG A 284 23.84 10.73 -9.83
CA ARG A 284 23.83 11.09 -8.41
C ARG A 284 23.54 12.58 -8.24
#